data_91f4776acc1ee81b501aff246fc3e51a
#
_entry.id   91f4776acc1ee81b501aff246fc3e51a
#
_cell.length_a   1.000
_cell.length_b   1.000
_cell.length_c   1.000
_cell.angle_alpha   90.00
_cell.angle_beta   90.00
_cell.angle_gamma   90.00
#
_symmetry.space_group_name_H-M   'P 1'
#
loop_
_entity.id
_entity.type
_entity.pdbx_description
1 polymer ?
#
loop_
_entity_poly.entity_id
_entity_poly.type
_entity_poly.pdbx_seq_one_letter_code
_entity_poly.pdbx_strand_id
1 'polypeptide(L)'
;MAKALKAYKIGLVDADLLNGGTRHPNLVLMKIAGFLHDNNISFELLIEPNQSIEKFDYIYMSKVFTFTPDPPLYTNAGKYKKRFIVGGTGNYATEVDIRTFIRKRNSDMECLENDSFLCRLKNYRSTNRAKGIDMAAQMPYYKLYDKYIEKKIEGGRKASYYDDYKYYSIGFLTRGCFRHCPFCVNKLENHIRPYSKLESFLDNEVDEKGKLVRPYIYLWDDNFLAASPSIWKPLLQDLIDSKRPFQFRQGLDERILAESDYGEEIAEMLSKCKYKGDFIFAFDNWRDREKIVKALKIWKHYNSKRSTKFYLFCGFMLREHDDKRLYKDIWELFQRLKILMQYGCFGYVMRHEDYHKHELSNIYVQIARWCNQPQFYRYMSFWEYCYRNQSYWEQTILKRDIPNLKSYEEFMVDYRRGYYNEIKICKPLRTLLDFLDRFSNNKSELLEMFNYRLKDLNNPDLWKRD
;
A
#
# COMPACT_ATOMS: atom_id res chain seq x y z
N MET A 1 23.37 31.91 -37.46
CA MET A 1 23.94 31.68 -36.11
C MET A 1 22.86 31.06 -35.25
N ALA A 2 22.94 29.77 -34.96
CA ALA A 2 22.03 29.12 -34.04
C ALA A 2 22.31 29.71 -32.64
N LYS A 3 21.31 30.38 -32.02
CA LYS A 3 21.40 30.80 -30.64
C LYS A 3 21.69 29.53 -29.80
N ALA A 4 22.84 29.51 -29.11
CA ALA A 4 23.16 28.46 -28.17
C ALA A 4 21.99 28.34 -27.18
N LEU A 5 21.37 27.19 -27.11
CA LEU A 5 20.32 26.93 -26.15
C LEU A 5 20.88 27.12 -24.74
N LYS A 6 20.18 27.90 -23.93
CA LYS A 6 20.48 27.98 -22.50
C LYS A 6 20.45 26.56 -21.92
N ALA A 7 21.56 26.13 -21.32
CA ALA A 7 21.63 24.87 -20.64
C ALA A 7 20.73 24.95 -19.39
N TYR A 8 19.54 24.34 -19.43
CA TYR A 8 18.63 24.29 -18.28
C TYR A 8 19.14 23.33 -17.22
N LYS A 9 18.95 23.71 -15.96
CA LYS A 9 19.24 22.89 -14.80
C LYS A 9 17.97 22.64 -14.00
N ILE A 10 17.57 21.39 -13.89
CA ILE A 10 16.29 20.97 -13.32
C ILE A 10 16.50 20.34 -11.94
N GLY A 11 15.72 20.80 -10.93
CA GLY A 11 15.63 20.15 -9.65
C GLY A 11 14.47 19.16 -9.60
N LEU A 12 14.66 18.02 -8.93
CA LEU A 12 13.61 17.06 -8.65
C LEU A 12 13.48 16.90 -7.13
N VAL A 13 12.25 16.97 -6.61
CA VAL A 13 11.96 16.94 -5.18
C VAL A 13 10.89 15.88 -4.89
N ASP A 14 11.29 14.84 -4.18
CA ASP A 14 10.38 13.88 -3.58
C ASP A 14 10.09 14.32 -2.12
N ALA A 15 8.93 14.93 -1.90
CA ALA A 15 8.59 15.49 -0.59
C ALA A 15 8.47 14.40 0.48
N ASP A 16 7.96 13.21 0.11
CA ASP A 16 7.85 12.08 1.03
C ASP A 16 9.23 11.53 1.42
N LEU A 17 10.17 11.53 0.48
CA LEU A 17 11.55 11.14 0.73
C LEU A 17 12.21 12.07 1.76
N LEU A 18 12.01 13.39 1.61
CA LEU A 18 12.59 14.40 2.50
C LEU A 18 11.98 14.39 3.90
N ASN A 19 10.74 13.89 4.04
CA ASN A 19 10.02 13.78 5.32
C ASN A 19 10.26 12.44 6.04
N GLY A 20 11.47 11.93 6.07
CA GLY A 20 11.81 10.68 6.77
C GLY A 20 12.04 9.48 5.89
N GLY A 21 11.83 9.61 4.60
CA GLY A 21 12.06 8.57 3.59
C GLY A 21 10.87 7.66 3.37
N THR A 22 10.85 7.02 2.22
CA THR A 22 9.87 6.00 1.84
C THR A 22 10.58 4.69 1.50
N ARG A 23 9.83 3.59 1.44
CA ARG A 23 10.34 2.32 0.92
C ARG A 23 10.21 2.20 -0.59
N HIS A 24 9.50 3.11 -1.22
CA HIS A 24 9.19 3.06 -2.65
C HIS A 24 9.63 4.35 -3.33
N PRO A 25 10.20 4.28 -4.53
CA PRO A 25 10.54 5.47 -5.30
C PRO A 25 9.29 6.17 -5.84
N ASN A 26 9.41 7.46 -6.11
CA ASN A 26 8.35 8.22 -6.79
C ASN A 26 8.44 8.02 -8.30
N LEU A 27 7.53 7.20 -8.86
CA LEU A 27 7.54 6.84 -10.27
C LEU A 27 7.42 8.05 -11.21
N VAL A 28 6.63 9.07 -10.84
CA VAL A 28 6.46 10.27 -11.66
C VAL A 28 7.78 11.00 -11.80
N LEU A 29 8.52 11.19 -10.71
CA LEU A 29 9.84 11.82 -10.75
C LEU A 29 10.86 11.00 -11.54
N MET A 30 10.80 9.66 -11.42
CA MET A 30 11.65 8.77 -12.22
C MET A 30 11.37 8.90 -13.72
N LYS A 31 10.11 9.03 -14.13
CA LYS A 31 9.72 9.24 -15.54
C LYS A 31 10.13 10.62 -16.05
N ILE A 32 9.95 11.67 -15.24
CA ILE A 32 10.47 13.01 -15.56
C ILE A 32 12.00 12.96 -15.74
N ALA A 33 12.71 12.31 -14.81
CA ALA A 33 14.16 12.13 -14.91
C ALA A 33 14.56 11.36 -16.17
N GLY A 34 13.81 10.31 -16.54
CA GLY A 34 14.03 9.55 -17.78
C GLY A 34 13.90 10.46 -19.02
N PHE A 35 12.84 11.26 -19.08
CA PHE A 35 12.68 12.22 -20.16
C PHE A 35 13.84 13.24 -20.24
N LEU A 36 14.26 13.78 -19.09
CA LEU A 36 15.36 14.74 -19.02
C LEU A 36 16.68 14.08 -19.46
N HIS A 37 16.94 12.86 -19.01
CA HIS A 37 18.10 12.06 -19.40
C HIS A 37 18.16 11.82 -20.91
N ASP A 38 17.06 11.33 -21.50
CA ASP A 38 16.97 11.00 -22.93
C ASP A 38 17.14 12.24 -23.82
N ASN A 39 16.88 13.44 -23.26
CA ASN A 39 17.05 14.71 -23.93
C ASN A 39 18.35 15.45 -23.57
N ASN A 40 19.26 14.84 -22.81
CA ASN A 40 20.53 15.40 -22.33
C ASN A 40 20.34 16.73 -21.57
N ILE A 41 19.29 16.83 -20.72
CA ILE A 41 19.03 17.98 -19.88
C ILE A 41 19.56 17.67 -18.47
N SER A 42 20.34 18.58 -17.90
CA SER A 42 20.92 18.41 -16.57
C SER A 42 19.84 18.44 -15.50
N PHE A 43 19.80 17.41 -14.65
CA PHE A 43 18.89 17.34 -13.51
C PHE A 43 19.58 16.80 -12.26
N GLU A 44 18.98 17.06 -11.10
CA GLU A 44 19.46 16.61 -9.79
C GLU A 44 18.29 16.32 -8.87
N LEU A 45 18.30 15.16 -8.22
CA LEU A 45 17.39 14.87 -7.09
C LEU A 45 17.90 15.62 -5.85
N LEU A 46 17.07 16.47 -5.25
CA LEU A 46 17.37 17.16 -4.02
C LEU A 46 17.09 16.20 -2.85
N ILE A 47 18.14 15.91 -2.09
CA ILE A 47 18.10 14.88 -1.02
C ILE A 47 18.18 15.46 0.38
N GLU A 48 18.29 16.78 0.52
CA GLU A 48 18.31 17.48 1.80
C GLU A 48 17.14 18.47 1.91
N PRO A 49 16.43 18.54 3.05
CA PRO A 49 15.27 19.42 3.22
C PRO A 49 15.54 20.91 3.05
N ASN A 50 16.79 21.34 3.33
CA ASN A 50 17.24 22.74 3.24
C ASN A 50 18.24 23.00 2.09
N GLN A 51 18.31 22.08 1.11
CA GLN A 51 19.23 22.22 0.00
C GLN A 51 18.97 23.48 -0.80
N SER A 52 20.04 24.19 -1.23
CA SER A 52 19.91 25.41 -2.04
C SER A 52 19.26 25.12 -3.39
N ILE A 53 18.30 25.96 -3.75
CA ILE A 53 17.50 25.86 -4.98
C ILE A 53 17.86 26.92 -6.04
N GLU A 54 18.77 27.82 -5.73
CA GLU A 54 19.08 29.00 -6.57
C GLU A 54 19.59 28.63 -7.96
N LYS A 55 20.35 27.51 -8.04
CA LYS A 55 20.97 27.03 -9.28
C LYS A 55 20.02 26.44 -10.30
N PHE A 56 18.75 26.13 -9.90
CA PHE A 56 17.79 25.48 -10.78
C PHE A 56 16.88 26.47 -11.48
N ASP A 57 16.63 26.24 -12.76
CA ASP A 57 15.69 27.03 -13.56
C ASP A 57 14.24 26.62 -13.29
N TYR A 58 13.99 25.31 -13.13
CA TYR A 58 12.71 24.71 -12.76
C TYR A 58 12.91 23.59 -11.73
N ILE A 59 11.88 23.33 -10.91
CA ILE A 59 11.90 22.30 -9.87
C ILE A 59 10.58 21.56 -9.90
N TYR A 60 10.62 20.26 -10.21
CA TYR A 60 9.45 19.38 -10.12
C TYR A 60 9.41 18.78 -8.73
N MET A 61 8.33 19.04 -8.00
CA MET A 61 8.08 18.49 -6.67
C MET A 61 6.88 17.58 -6.70
N SER A 62 7.02 16.36 -6.20
CA SER A 62 5.93 15.39 -6.06
C SER A 62 5.76 14.97 -4.61
N LYS A 63 4.48 14.85 -4.18
CA LYS A 63 4.06 14.37 -2.87
C LYS A 63 2.93 13.35 -3.05
N VAL A 64 3.11 12.15 -2.51
CA VAL A 64 2.14 11.04 -2.63
C VAL A 64 1.20 11.00 -1.43
N PHE A 65 1.72 11.19 -0.21
CA PHE A 65 0.93 11.08 1.01
C PHE A 65 0.39 12.42 1.48
N THR A 66 -0.89 12.45 1.88
CA THR A 66 -1.59 13.65 2.37
C THR A 66 -1.00 14.19 3.66
N PHE A 67 -0.50 13.31 4.52
CA PHE A 67 0.10 13.66 5.81
C PHE A 67 1.56 14.15 5.71
N THR A 68 2.18 14.06 4.53
CA THR A 68 3.54 14.57 4.33
C THR A 68 3.52 16.11 4.31
N PRO A 69 4.26 16.80 5.20
CA PRO A 69 4.39 18.24 5.14
C PRO A 69 5.19 18.68 3.93
N ASP A 70 4.95 19.90 3.48
CA ASP A 70 5.77 20.49 2.43
C ASP A 70 7.20 20.73 2.96
N PRO A 71 8.25 20.39 2.20
CA PRO A 71 9.62 20.51 2.67
C PRO A 71 10.08 21.96 2.80
N PRO A 72 11.01 22.27 3.73
CA PRO A 72 11.54 23.63 3.96
C PRO A 72 12.09 24.32 2.69
N LEU A 73 12.73 23.56 1.79
CA LEU A 73 13.22 24.10 0.51
C LEU A 73 12.10 24.67 -0.38
N TYR A 74 10.83 24.23 -0.19
CA TYR A 74 9.66 24.77 -0.88
C TYR A 74 8.96 25.86 -0.06
N THR A 75 8.74 25.65 1.25
CA THR A 75 8.07 26.62 2.10
C THR A 75 8.86 27.91 2.24
N ASN A 76 10.19 27.82 2.27
CA ASN A 76 11.11 28.94 2.40
C ASN A 76 11.68 29.45 1.04
N ALA A 77 11.08 29.00 -0.08
CA ALA A 77 11.59 29.30 -1.41
C ALA A 77 11.57 30.80 -1.80
N GLY A 78 10.75 31.62 -1.13
CA GLY A 78 10.65 33.06 -1.39
C GLY A 78 10.41 33.38 -2.87
N LYS A 79 11.28 34.23 -3.47
CA LYS A 79 11.20 34.62 -4.88
C LYS A 79 11.34 33.46 -5.87
N TYR A 80 11.93 32.33 -5.44
CA TYR A 80 12.13 31.14 -6.28
C TYR A 80 10.92 30.21 -6.30
N LYS A 81 9.87 30.45 -5.49
CA LYS A 81 8.67 29.61 -5.42
C LYS A 81 7.98 29.41 -6.77
N LYS A 82 8.03 30.41 -7.64
CA LYS A 82 7.50 30.37 -9.01
C LYS A 82 8.22 29.40 -9.95
N ARG A 83 9.36 28.83 -9.54
CA ARG A 83 10.10 27.83 -10.32
C ARG A 83 9.61 26.40 -10.02
N PHE A 84 8.78 26.23 -8.97
CA PHE A 84 8.24 24.93 -8.60
C PHE A 84 7.02 24.57 -9.44
N ILE A 85 7.04 23.35 -9.96
CA ILE A 85 5.91 22.67 -10.56
C ILE A 85 5.57 21.53 -9.60
N VAL A 86 4.41 21.64 -8.94
CA VAL A 86 4.02 20.78 -7.81
C VAL A 86 2.93 19.84 -8.25
N GLY A 87 3.10 18.54 -7.96
CA GLY A 87 2.15 17.49 -8.30
C GLY A 87 2.13 16.35 -7.28
N GLY A 88 1.37 15.32 -7.61
CA GLY A 88 1.23 14.11 -6.80
C GLY A 88 -0.05 14.08 -5.94
N THR A 89 -0.52 12.87 -5.65
CA THR A 89 -1.81 12.59 -4.98
C THR A 89 -1.95 13.30 -3.63
N GLY A 90 -0.86 13.42 -2.86
CA GLY A 90 -0.84 14.06 -1.56
C GLY A 90 -1.16 15.56 -1.58
N ASN A 91 -1.04 16.22 -2.75
CA ASN A 91 -1.41 17.63 -2.90
C ASN A 91 -2.91 17.83 -3.18
N TYR A 92 -3.62 16.79 -3.59
CA TYR A 92 -5.03 16.88 -4.00
C TYR A 92 -5.99 16.33 -2.96
N ALA A 93 -5.61 15.27 -2.26
CA ALA A 93 -6.53 14.54 -1.39
C ALA A 93 -6.91 15.29 -0.11
N THR A 94 -6.27 16.43 0.19
CA THR A 94 -6.64 17.32 1.30
C THR A 94 -7.77 18.30 0.96
N GLU A 95 -8.23 18.35 -0.29
CA GLU A 95 -9.30 19.28 -0.68
C GLU A 95 -10.67 18.68 -0.38
N VAL A 96 -11.45 19.44 0.40
CA VAL A 96 -12.80 19.07 0.84
C VAL A 96 -13.80 19.06 -0.32
N ASP A 97 -13.52 19.80 -1.41
CA ASP A 97 -14.41 19.88 -2.57
C ASP A 97 -13.85 19.05 -3.73
N ILE A 98 -14.59 18.00 -4.05
CA ILE A 98 -14.29 17.09 -5.16
C ILE A 98 -14.17 17.80 -6.53
N ARG A 99 -14.91 18.92 -6.74
CA ARG A 99 -14.86 19.66 -8.00
C ARG A 99 -13.58 20.49 -8.11
N THR A 100 -13.09 21.02 -7.01
CA THR A 100 -11.81 21.72 -6.92
C THR A 100 -10.66 20.74 -7.06
N PHE A 101 -10.79 19.56 -6.45
CA PHE A 101 -9.86 18.45 -6.62
C PHE A 101 -9.77 18.01 -8.10
N ILE A 102 -10.90 17.83 -8.78
CA ILE A 102 -10.93 17.46 -10.22
C ILE A 102 -10.24 18.53 -11.07
N ARG A 103 -10.56 19.80 -10.86
CA ARG A 103 -9.94 20.90 -11.61
C ARG A 103 -8.44 20.96 -11.42
N LYS A 104 -7.97 20.86 -10.17
CA LYS A 104 -6.55 20.88 -9.86
C LYS A 104 -5.80 19.71 -10.49
N ARG A 105 -6.33 18.49 -10.34
CA ARG A 105 -5.73 17.30 -10.93
C ARG A 105 -5.68 17.36 -12.45
N ASN A 106 -6.76 17.76 -13.11
CA ASN A 106 -6.77 17.91 -14.55
C ASN A 106 -5.78 18.97 -15.02
N SER A 107 -5.70 20.12 -14.32
CA SER A 107 -4.71 21.16 -14.57
C SER A 107 -3.28 20.65 -14.43
N ASP A 108 -3.00 19.80 -13.44
CA ASP A 108 -1.64 19.31 -13.20
C ASP A 108 -1.27 18.12 -14.09
N MET A 109 -2.21 17.27 -14.46
CA MET A 109 -2.02 16.25 -15.50
C MET A 109 -1.79 16.92 -16.86
N GLU A 110 -2.58 17.94 -17.17
CA GLU A 110 -2.40 18.76 -18.36
C GLU A 110 -1.06 19.52 -18.32
N CYS A 111 -0.63 19.99 -17.15
CA CYS A 111 0.67 20.63 -16.96
C CYS A 111 1.84 19.64 -17.18
N LEU A 112 1.75 18.39 -16.73
CA LEU A 112 2.79 17.39 -16.95
C LEU A 112 2.81 16.90 -18.41
N GLU A 113 1.65 16.67 -19.01
CA GLU A 113 1.53 16.20 -20.39
C GLU A 113 1.74 17.33 -21.42
N ASN A 114 1.34 18.56 -21.07
CA ASN A 114 1.41 19.74 -21.91
C ASN A 114 2.31 20.84 -21.33
N ASP A 115 3.20 20.50 -20.35
CA ASP A 115 4.13 21.45 -19.78
C ASP A 115 4.88 22.20 -20.89
N SER A 116 4.68 23.53 -20.95
CA SER A 116 5.19 24.38 -22.03
C SER A 116 6.72 24.37 -22.12
N PHE A 117 7.40 24.02 -21.02
CA PHE A 117 8.85 23.86 -20.99
C PHE A 117 9.26 22.50 -21.55
N LEU A 118 8.70 21.39 -21.04
CA LEU A 118 9.00 20.04 -21.50
C LEU A 118 8.55 19.84 -22.97
N CYS A 119 7.41 20.41 -23.35
CA CYS A 119 6.94 20.42 -24.74
C CYS A 119 7.86 21.23 -25.68
N ARG A 120 8.35 22.39 -25.24
CA ARG A 120 9.31 23.18 -26.02
C ARG A 120 10.61 22.42 -26.24
N LEU A 121 11.08 21.67 -25.26
CA LEU A 121 12.28 20.85 -25.41
C LEU A 121 12.11 19.73 -26.44
N LYS A 122 10.94 19.07 -26.43
CA LYS A 122 10.60 18.05 -27.44
C LYS A 122 10.46 18.64 -28.83
N ASN A 123 9.81 19.81 -28.97
CA ASN A 123 9.62 20.50 -30.25
C ASN A 123 10.90 21.00 -30.88
N TYR A 124 11.89 21.35 -30.08
CA TYR A 124 13.17 21.80 -30.59
C TYR A 124 13.91 20.73 -31.41
N ARG A 125 13.65 19.45 -31.14
CA ARG A 125 14.29 18.32 -31.85
C ARG A 125 13.41 17.66 -32.93
N SER A 126 12.13 17.99 -32.97
CA SER A 126 11.16 17.42 -33.91
C SER A 126 10.51 18.53 -34.74
N THR A 127 10.58 18.43 -36.04
CA THR A 127 9.86 19.29 -37.00
C THR A 127 8.35 19.02 -37.03
N ASN A 128 7.87 18.00 -36.27
CA ASN A 128 6.46 17.68 -36.18
C ASN A 128 5.83 18.36 -34.96
N ARG A 129 4.63 18.96 -35.13
CA ARG A 129 3.85 19.65 -34.11
C ARG A 129 3.75 18.81 -32.85
N ALA A 130 4.12 19.40 -31.72
CA ALA A 130 4.23 18.74 -30.45
C ALA A 130 2.92 18.11 -29.98
N LYS A 131 2.97 16.83 -29.79
CA LYS A 131 2.18 16.15 -28.76
C LYS A 131 2.94 16.26 -27.44
N GLY A 132 2.25 16.45 -26.32
CA GLY A 132 2.85 16.47 -24.99
C GLY A 132 3.74 15.25 -24.72
N ILE A 133 4.43 15.25 -23.57
CA ILE A 133 5.22 14.08 -23.16
C ILE A 133 4.25 12.93 -22.88
N ASP A 134 4.44 11.84 -23.59
CA ASP A 134 3.72 10.60 -23.26
C ASP A 134 4.38 9.95 -22.03
N MET A 135 3.91 10.36 -20.84
CA MET A 135 4.42 9.84 -19.58
C MET A 135 4.11 8.34 -19.42
N ALA A 136 3.12 7.80 -20.12
CA ALA A 136 2.83 6.37 -20.09
C ALA A 136 3.94 5.57 -20.80
N ALA A 137 4.45 6.08 -21.92
CA ALA A 137 5.51 5.45 -22.71
C ALA A 137 6.93 5.78 -22.23
N GLN A 138 7.10 6.78 -21.33
CA GLN A 138 8.42 7.19 -20.86
C GLN A 138 9.03 6.16 -19.92
N MET A 139 10.26 5.70 -20.24
CA MET A 139 11.04 4.82 -19.35
C MET A 139 11.46 5.57 -18.08
N PRO A 140 11.25 5.00 -16.87
CA PRO A 140 11.76 5.57 -15.62
C PRO A 140 13.29 5.58 -15.58
N TYR A 141 13.89 6.66 -15.06
CA TYR A 141 15.33 6.70 -14.79
C TYR A 141 15.62 6.04 -13.45
N TYR A 142 15.94 4.75 -13.47
CA TYR A 142 16.08 3.92 -12.28
C TYR A 142 17.27 4.29 -11.38
N LYS A 143 18.24 5.08 -11.88
CA LYS A 143 19.40 5.55 -11.10
C LYS A 143 19.14 6.86 -10.34
N LEU A 144 17.91 7.39 -10.40
CA LEU A 144 17.55 8.68 -9.79
C LEU A 144 17.88 8.76 -8.30
N TYR A 145 17.68 7.65 -7.58
CA TYR A 145 17.80 7.60 -6.13
C TYR A 145 19.15 7.06 -5.61
N ASP A 146 20.08 6.66 -6.50
CA ASP A 146 21.31 5.96 -6.08
C ASP A 146 22.11 6.76 -5.06
N LYS A 147 22.39 8.04 -5.30
CA LYS A 147 23.11 8.91 -4.36
C LYS A 147 22.45 9.04 -3.00
N TYR A 148 21.10 9.10 -2.97
CA TYR A 148 20.34 9.13 -1.72
C TYR A 148 20.51 7.82 -0.96
N ILE A 149 20.38 6.70 -1.64
CA ILE A 149 20.47 5.37 -1.05
C ILE A 149 21.88 5.13 -0.48
N GLU A 150 22.92 5.44 -1.24
CA GLU A 150 24.33 5.35 -0.81
C GLU A 150 24.53 6.14 0.48
N LYS A 151 24.16 7.42 0.50
CA LYS A 151 24.28 8.27 1.68
C LYS A 151 23.55 7.71 2.91
N LYS A 152 22.35 7.10 2.71
CA LYS A 152 21.59 6.51 3.83
C LYS A 152 22.21 5.21 4.33
N ILE A 153 22.79 4.40 3.45
CA ILE A 153 23.49 3.17 3.83
C ILE A 153 24.79 3.52 4.58
N GLU A 154 25.56 4.48 4.11
CA GLU A 154 26.74 5.02 4.81
C GLU A 154 26.36 5.55 6.20
N GLY A 155 25.19 6.18 6.33
CA GLY A 155 24.59 6.62 7.61
C GLY A 155 24.01 5.48 8.47
N GLY A 156 24.26 4.20 8.15
CA GLY A 156 23.88 3.03 8.95
C GLY A 156 22.49 2.44 8.66
N ARG A 157 21.77 2.91 7.62
CA ARG A 157 20.51 2.28 7.22
C ARG A 157 20.77 0.95 6.50
N LYS A 158 19.99 -0.08 6.84
CA LYS A 158 20.11 -1.39 6.18
C LYS A 158 19.83 -1.31 4.69
N ALA A 159 20.68 -1.89 3.84
CA ALA A 159 20.52 -1.90 2.39
C ALA A 159 19.20 -2.51 1.93
N SER A 160 18.70 -3.55 2.62
CA SER A 160 17.42 -4.21 2.33
C SER A 160 16.19 -3.30 2.47
N TYR A 161 16.33 -2.15 3.14
CA TYR A 161 15.24 -1.15 3.20
C TYR A 161 14.94 -0.56 1.82
N TYR A 162 15.91 -0.59 0.90
CA TYR A 162 15.85 0.00 -0.43
C TYR A 162 15.70 -1.03 -1.56
N ASP A 163 15.30 -2.27 -1.25
CA ASP A 163 15.12 -3.32 -2.24
C ASP A 163 14.16 -2.91 -3.37
N ASP A 164 13.10 -2.18 -3.05
CA ASP A 164 12.12 -1.72 -4.04
C ASP A 164 12.72 -0.72 -5.05
N TYR A 165 13.70 0.07 -4.62
CA TYR A 165 14.43 0.99 -5.49
C TYR A 165 15.42 0.27 -6.41
N LYS A 166 16.04 -0.80 -5.90
CA LYS A 166 17.19 -1.44 -6.54
C LYS A 166 16.80 -2.60 -7.45
N TYR A 167 15.78 -3.38 -7.06
CA TYR A 167 15.54 -4.68 -7.69
C TYR A 167 14.22 -4.78 -8.44
N TYR A 168 13.44 -3.69 -8.51
CA TYR A 168 12.13 -3.73 -9.16
C TYR A 168 12.02 -2.76 -10.32
N SER A 169 11.51 -3.27 -11.44
CA SER A 169 10.92 -2.44 -12.50
C SER A 169 9.50 -2.06 -12.07
N ILE A 170 9.16 -0.78 -12.08
CA ILE A 170 7.91 -0.26 -11.48
C ILE A 170 7.07 0.45 -12.54
N GLY A 171 5.79 0.09 -12.61
CA GLY A 171 4.88 0.72 -13.56
C GLY A 171 3.40 0.46 -13.27
N PHE A 172 2.58 0.94 -14.22
CA PHE A 172 1.14 0.69 -14.31
C PHE A 172 0.84 0.13 -15.69
N LEU A 173 0.19 -1.00 -15.78
CA LEU A 173 -0.35 -1.52 -17.04
C LEU A 173 -1.72 -0.92 -17.34
N THR A 174 -2.51 -0.69 -16.29
CA THR A 174 -3.85 -0.10 -16.36
C THR A 174 -3.99 1.02 -15.32
N ARG A 175 -4.95 1.93 -15.58
CA ARG A 175 -5.35 2.96 -14.62
C ARG A 175 -6.86 2.96 -14.48
N GLY A 176 -7.31 3.31 -13.27
CA GLY A 176 -8.72 3.49 -12.98
C GLY A 176 -9.35 2.36 -12.17
N CYS A 177 -10.52 2.66 -11.57
CA CYS A 177 -11.32 1.74 -10.80
C CYS A 177 -12.77 2.20 -10.78
N PHE A 178 -13.72 1.31 -11.03
CA PHE A 178 -15.16 1.64 -11.02
C PHE A 178 -15.82 1.51 -9.63
N ARG A 179 -15.10 1.08 -8.60
CA ARG A 179 -15.69 0.70 -7.30
C ARG A 179 -16.15 1.85 -6.42
N HIS A 180 -15.72 3.07 -6.59
CA HIS A 180 -16.15 4.25 -5.80
C HIS A 180 -16.13 4.07 -4.29
N CYS A 181 -15.16 3.32 -3.74
CA CYS A 181 -15.05 3.10 -2.30
C CYS A 181 -14.96 4.44 -1.55
N PRO A 182 -15.78 4.67 -0.49
CA PRO A 182 -15.89 5.98 0.16
C PRO A 182 -14.57 6.52 0.71
N PHE A 183 -13.68 5.64 1.14
CA PHE A 183 -12.37 5.94 1.73
C PHE A 183 -11.25 6.03 0.70
N CYS A 184 -11.49 5.64 -0.56
CA CYS A 184 -10.44 5.59 -1.58
C CYS A 184 -10.10 6.98 -2.11
N VAL A 185 -8.81 7.26 -2.29
CA VAL A 185 -8.32 8.51 -2.89
C VAL A 185 -8.58 8.58 -4.40
N ASN A 186 -8.80 7.42 -5.05
CA ASN A 186 -9.09 7.37 -6.49
C ASN A 186 -10.58 7.67 -6.75
N LYS A 187 -10.95 8.96 -6.72
CA LYS A 187 -12.33 9.43 -6.93
C LYS A 187 -12.64 9.75 -8.39
N LEU A 188 -11.65 9.80 -9.26
CA LEU A 188 -11.78 10.47 -10.55
C LEU A 188 -11.67 9.55 -11.76
N GLU A 189 -10.95 8.45 -11.63
CA GLU A 189 -10.78 7.49 -12.70
C GLU A 189 -11.80 6.37 -12.58
N ASN A 190 -13.02 6.61 -13.07
CA ASN A 190 -14.16 5.70 -12.93
C ASN A 190 -14.15 4.56 -13.95
N HIS A 191 -13.21 4.57 -14.90
CA HIS A 191 -13.08 3.56 -15.94
C HIS A 191 -11.69 2.99 -15.95
N ILE A 192 -11.60 1.67 -16.14
CA ILE A 192 -10.31 1.03 -16.33
C ILE A 192 -9.89 1.21 -17.79
N ARG A 193 -8.68 1.69 -18.00
CA ARG A 193 -8.09 1.87 -19.32
C ARG A 193 -6.67 1.34 -19.37
N PRO A 194 -6.19 0.87 -20.53
CA PRO A 194 -4.77 0.62 -20.73
C PRO A 194 -3.96 1.89 -20.44
N TYR A 195 -2.77 1.75 -19.87
CA TYR A 195 -1.94 2.90 -19.55
C TYR A 195 -0.54 2.79 -20.15
N SER A 196 0.31 1.87 -19.66
CA SER A 196 1.64 1.63 -20.21
C SER A 196 1.74 0.21 -20.77
N LYS A 197 2.56 0.05 -21.80
CA LYS A 197 3.05 -1.27 -22.18
C LYS A 197 4.14 -1.71 -21.19
N LEU A 198 4.33 -3.02 -21.04
CA LEU A 198 5.34 -3.56 -20.12
C LEU A 198 6.75 -3.06 -20.46
N GLU A 199 7.11 -3.02 -21.73
CA GLU A 199 8.41 -2.55 -22.21
C GLU A 199 8.70 -1.09 -21.86
N SER A 200 7.68 -0.26 -21.59
CA SER A 200 7.85 1.16 -21.25
C SER A 200 8.42 1.40 -19.83
N PHE A 201 8.50 0.35 -19.01
CA PHE A 201 9.08 0.44 -17.68
C PHE A 201 9.90 -0.79 -17.28
N LEU A 202 9.98 -1.81 -18.14
CA LEU A 202 10.75 -3.01 -17.86
C LEU A 202 12.24 -2.74 -18.09
N ASP A 203 13.00 -2.63 -17.01
CA ASP A 203 14.46 -2.44 -17.08
C ASP A 203 15.16 -3.75 -17.46
N ASN A 204 15.96 -3.72 -18.49
CA ASN A 204 16.75 -4.85 -19.00
C ASN A 204 18.26 -4.69 -18.72
N GLU A 205 18.65 -3.74 -17.86
CA GLU A 205 20.05 -3.59 -17.46
C GLU A 205 20.57 -4.85 -16.82
N VAL A 206 21.77 -5.29 -17.23
CA VAL A 206 22.46 -6.44 -16.63
C VAL A 206 23.75 -5.98 -15.93
N ASP A 207 24.10 -6.69 -14.88
CA ASP A 207 25.36 -6.48 -14.16
C ASP A 207 26.55 -7.10 -14.94
N GLU A 208 27.77 -6.94 -14.43
CA GLU A 208 29.02 -7.49 -15.01
C GLU A 208 28.99 -9.02 -15.16
N LYS A 209 28.10 -9.71 -14.46
CA LYS A 209 27.89 -11.15 -14.51
C LYS A 209 26.76 -11.56 -15.45
N GLY A 210 26.18 -10.63 -16.19
CA GLY A 210 25.05 -10.88 -17.10
C GLY A 210 23.72 -11.14 -16.39
N LYS A 211 23.58 -10.82 -15.09
CA LYS A 211 22.34 -10.94 -14.34
C LYS A 211 21.56 -9.63 -14.40
N LEU A 212 20.25 -9.73 -14.51
CA LEU A 212 19.39 -8.56 -14.46
C LEU A 212 19.58 -7.79 -13.14
N VAL A 213 19.84 -6.49 -13.24
CA VAL A 213 19.91 -5.59 -12.10
C VAL A 213 18.56 -5.50 -11.41
N ARG A 214 17.47 -5.44 -12.20
CA ARG A 214 16.08 -5.40 -11.70
C ARG A 214 15.30 -6.63 -12.16
N PRO A 215 15.45 -7.78 -11.44
CA PRO A 215 14.83 -9.04 -11.85
C PRO A 215 13.33 -9.10 -11.57
N TYR A 216 12.74 -8.17 -10.81
CA TYR A 216 11.35 -8.20 -10.36
C TYR A 216 10.54 -7.06 -10.96
N ILE A 217 9.20 -7.23 -10.99
CA ILE A 217 8.26 -6.22 -11.49
C ILE A 217 7.27 -5.87 -10.38
N TYR A 218 7.07 -4.57 -10.12
CA TYR A 218 6.01 -4.01 -9.29
C TYR A 218 4.99 -3.29 -10.14
N LEU A 219 3.75 -3.73 -10.00
CA LEU A 219 2.59 -3.15 -10.65
C LEU A 219 1.78 -2.39 -9.61
N TRP A 220 1.55 -1.11 -9.89
CA TRP A 220 0.81 -0.21 -9.00
C TRP A 220 -0.60 0.09 -9.52
N ASP A 221 -1.12 -0.80 -10.35
CA ASP A 221 -2.45 -0.72 -10.95
C ASP A 221 -3.54 -0.52 -9.90
N ASP A 222 -4.51 0.35 -10.18
CA ASP A 222 -5.59 0.67 -9.26
C ASP A 222 -6.57 -0.50 -9.09
N ASN A 223 -6.95 -1.17 -10.21
CA ASN A 223 -7.79 -2.37 -10.22
C ASN A 223 -7.62 -3.15 -11.54
N PHE A 224 -6.51 -3.86 -11.68
CA PHE A 224 -6.14 -4.56 -12.91
C PHE A 224 -7.19 -5.57 -13.38
N LEU A 225 -7.73 -6.40 -12.46
CA LEU A 225 -8.68 -7.46 -12.79
C LEU A 225 -10.04 -6.95 -13.29
N ALA A 226 -10.35 -5.68 -13.02
CA ALA A 226 -11.61 -5.08 -13.46
C ALA A 226 -11.56 -4.54 -14.91
N ALA A 227 -10.42 -4.64 -15.59
CA ALA A 227 -10.32 -4.38 -17.02
C ALA A 227 -11.10 -5.44 -17.83
N SER A 228 -11.54 -5.09 -19.05
CA SER A 228 -12.17 -6.08 -19.94
C SER A 228 -11.19 -7.19 -20.32
N PRO A 229 -11.66 -8.39 -20.67
CA PRO A 229 -10.79 -9.49 -21.12
C PRO A 229 -9.85 -9.13 -22.27
N SER A 230 -10.30 -8.28 -23.19
CA SER A 230 -9.47 -7.75 -24.28
C SER A 230 -8.28 -6.89 -23.82
N ILE A 231 -8.32 -6.38 -22.57
CA ILE A 231 -7.26 -5.58 -21.96
C ILE A 231 -6.42 -6.42 -21.00
N TRP A 232 -7.04 -7.04 -19.97
CA TRP A 232 -6.26 -7.71 -18.92
C TRP A 232 -5.56 -8.97 -19.41
N LYS A 233 -6.19 -9.73 -20.31
CA LYS A 233 -5.67 -11.03 -20.75
C LYS A 233 -4.33 -10.94 -21.50
N PRO A 234 -4.17 -10.09 -22.55
CA PRO A 234 -2.87 -9.92 -23.20
C PRO A 234 -1.83 -9.32 -22.26
N LEU A 235 -2.19 -8.37 -21.40
CA LEU A 235 -1.25 -7.78 -20.44
C LEU A 235 -0.76 -8.78 -19.38
N LEU A 236 -1.63 -9.67 -18.92
CA LEU A 236 -1.23 -10.75 -18.00
C LEU A 236 -0.37 -11.79 -18.73
N GLN A 237 -0.66 -12.06 -20.00
CA GLN A 237 0.18 -12.95 -20.81
C GLN A 237 1.58 -12.37 -21.01
N ASP A 238 1.72 -11.07 -21.31
CA ASP A 238 3.02 -10.39 -21.42
C ASP A 238 3.84 -10.52 -20.12
N LEU A 239 3.18 -10.41 -18.95
CA LEU A 239 3.82 -10.62 -17.65
C LEU A 239 4.30 -12.07 -17.47
N ILE A 240 3.51 -13.06 -17.88
CA ILE A 240 3.87 -14.48 -17.83
C ILE A 240 5.07 -14.74 -18.76
N ASP A 241 5.02 -14.23 -19.98
CA ASP A 241 6.04 -14.42 -21.01
C ASP A 241 7.36 -13.72 -20.67
N SER A 242 7.31 -12.64 -19.90
CA SER A 242 8.52 -11.99 -19.39
C SER A 242 9.38 -12.90 -18.52
N LYS A 243 8.79 -13.99 -17.97
CA LYS A 243 9.40 -14.93 -17.03
C LYS A 243 9.96 -14.29 -15.74
N ARG A 244 9.71 -13.00 -15.50
CA ARG A 244 10.11 -12.28 -14.30
C ARG A 244 9.05 -12.41 -13.21
N PRO A 245 9.43 -12.63 -11.94
CA PRO A 245 8.48 -12.57 -10.84
C PRO A 245 7.90 -11.15 -10.73
N PHE A 246 6.57 -11.07 -10.64
CA PHE A 246 5.86 -9.79 -10.51
C PHE A 246 4.89 -9.79 -9.32
N GLN A 247 4.46 -8.60 -8.90
CA GLN A 247 3.47 -8.41 -7.84
C GLN A 247 2.59 -7.19 -8.14
N PHE A 248 1.28 -7.33 -7.92
CA PHE A 248 0.35 -6.21 -7.83
C PHE A 248 0.41 -5.62 -6.42
N ARG A 249 0.89 -4.38 -6.30
CA ARG A 249 1.20 -3.77 -4.99
C ARG A 249 -0.01 -3.19 -4.28
N GLN A 250 -0.98 -2.67 -5.02
CA GLN A 250 -2.20 -2.07 -4.46
C GLN A 250 -3.23 -3.12 -4.02
N GLY A 251 -2.99 -4.38 -4.33
CA GLY A 251 -3.95 -5.47 -4.16
C GLY A 251 -4.84 -5.64 -5.38
N LEU A 252 -5.51 -6.78 -5.43
CA LEU A 252 -6.43 -7.19 -6.49
C LEU A 252 -7.86 -7.17 -5.96
N ASP A 253 -8.83 -6.86 -6.82
CA ASP A 253 -10.25 -6.93 -6.48
C ASP A 253 -10.77 -8.35 -6.66
N GLU A 254 -10.77 -9.14 -5.60
CA GLU A 254 -11.17 -10.53 -5.63
C GLU A 254 -12.63 -10.73 -6.05
N ARG A 255 -13.50 -9.75 -5.77
CA ARG A 255 -14.92 -9.83 -6.14
C ARG A 255 -15.12 -10.07 -7.64
N ILE A 256 -14.17 -9.66 -8.47
CA ILE A 256 -14.18 -9.90 -9.93
C ILE A 256 -14.22 -11.40 -10.24
N LEU A 257 -13.55 -12.24 -9.43
CA LEU A 257 -13.59 -13.69 -9.61
C LEU A 257 -15.01 -14.27 -9.45
N ALA A 258 -15.85 -13.63 -8.62
CA ALA A 258 -17.22 -14.05 -8.36
C ALA A 258 -18.25 -13.38 -9.28
N GLU A 259 -17.96 -12.17 -9.75
CA GLU A 259 -18.89 -11.30 -10.46
C GLU A 259 -18.79 -11.42 -11.99
N SER A 260 -17.67 -11.93 -12.51
CA SER A 260 -17.43 -12.05 -13.95
C SER A 260 -17.53 -13.50 -14.43
N ASP A 261 -17.85 -13.69 -15.70
CA ASP A 261 -17.91 -15.00 -16.37
C ASP A 261 -16.51 -15.61 -16.60
N TYR A 262 -15.46 -14.79 -16.45
CA TYR A 262 -14.05 -15.19 -16.65
C TYR A 262 -13.26 -15.29 -15.34
N GLY A 263 -13.93 -15.34 -14.19
CA GLY A 263 -13.25 -15.41 -12.88
C GLY A 263 -12.39 -16.66 -12.70
N GLU A 264 -12.83 -17.81 -13.21
CA GLU A 264 -12.03 -19.05 -13.21
C GLU A 264 -10.79 -18.94 -14.10
N GLU A 265 -10.92 -18.35 -15.29
CA GLU A 265 -9.80 -18.12 -16.21
C GLU A 265 -8.73 -17.22 -15.57
N ILE A 266 -9.15 -16.14 -14.88
CA ILE A 266 -8.22 -15.28 -14.13
C ILE A 266 -7.48 -16.09 -13.07
N ALA A 267 -8.20 -16.86 -12.25
CA ALA A 267 -7.60 -17.63 -11.17
C ALA A 267 -6.62 -18.70 -11.71
N GLU A 268 -6.95 -19.35 -12.81
CA GLU A 268 -6.10 -20.31 -13.49
C GLU A 268 -4.84 -19.65 -14.07
N MET A 269 -4.97 -18.52 -14.81
CA MET A 269 -3.82 -17.80 -15.36
C MET A 269 -2.87 -17.32 -14.24
N LEU A 270 -3.42 -16.77 -13.16
CA LEU A 270 -2.62 -16.33 -12.02
C LEU A 270 -1.92 -17.50 -11.31
N SER A 271 -2.47 -18.73 -11.35
CA SER A 271 -1.81 -19.91 -10.80
C SER A 271 -0.51 -20.26 -11.52
N LYS A 272 -0.43 -19.96 -12.81
CA LYS A 272 0.72 -20.21 -13.68
C LYS A 272 1.81 -19.14 -13.58
N CYS A 273 1.52 -18.00 -12.94
CA CYS A 273 2.44 -16.87 -12.85
C CYS A 273 3.62 -17.13 -11.91
N LYS A 274 4.77 -16.55 -12.23
CA LYS A 274 5.84 -16.32 -11.26
C LYS A 274 5.50 -15.10 -10.39
N TYR A 275 4.72 -15.30 -9.33
CA TYR A 275 4.30 -14.20 -8.46
C TYR A 275 5.29 -14.01 -7.31
N LYS A 276 5.62 -12.76 -7.00
CA LYS A 276 6.56 -12.40 -5.92
C LYS A 276 5.81 -12.16 -4.61
N GLY A 277 6.03 -13.03 -3.62
CA GLY A 277 5.38 -12.90 -2.32
C GLY A 277 3.92 -13.35 -2.30
N ASP A 278 3.12 -12.76 -1.41
CA ASP A 278 1.71 -13.10 -1.23
C ASP A 278 0.86 -12.49 -2.35
N PHE A 279 -0.16 -13.21 -2.81
CA PHE A 279 -1.27 -12.58 -3.53
C PHE A 279 -2.06 -11.73 -2.53
N ILE A 280 -2.27 -10.46 -2.87
CA ILE A 280 -2.93 -9.49 -2.01
C ILE A 280 -4.28 -9.14 -2.63
N PHE A 281 -5.34 -9.35 -1.87
CA PHE A 281 -6.71 -8.98 -2.19
C PHE A 281 -7.27 -8.00 -1.17
N ALA A 282 -8.52 -7.55 -1.34
CA ALA A 282 -9.18 -6.64 -0.43
C ALA A 282 -10.54 -7.17 0.03
N PHE A 283 -10.77 -7.20 1.35
CA PHE A 283 -12.08 -7.49 1.94
C PHE A 283 -12.46 -6.36 2.91
N ASP A 284 -12.82 -5.21 2.35
CA ASP A 284 -13.02 -3.97 3.11
C ASP A 284 -14.42 -3.80 3.67
N ASN A 285 -15.44 -4.48 3.09
CA ASN A 285 -16.82 -4.31 3.47
C ASN A 285 -17.49 -5.65 3.77
N TRP A 286 -18.11 -5.79 4.96
CA TRP A 286 -18.86 -6.96 5.34
C TRP A 286 -20.02 -7.33 4.39
N ARG A 287 -20.58 -6.32 3.70
CA ARG A 287 -21.66 -6.54 2.70
C ARG A 287 -21.20 -7.41 1.53
N ASP A 288 -19.91 -7.45 1.23
CA ASP A 288 -19.35 -8.23 0.12
C ASP A 288 -19.06 -9.69 0.48
N ARG A 289 -19.35 -10.14 1.71
CA ARG A 289 -18.99 -11.48 2.24
C ARG A 289 -19.37 -12.65 1.34
N GLU A 290 -20.58 -12.62 0.74
CA GLU A 290 -21.05 -13.70 -0.13
C GLU A 290 -20.24 -13.78 -1.44
N LYS A 291 -19.94 -12.62 -2.02
CA LYS A 291 -19.09 -12.51 -3.21
C LYS A 291 -17.66 -12.98 -2.90
N ILE A 292 -17.13 -12.56 -1.74
CA ILE A 292 -15.79 -12.97 -1.28
C ILE A 292 -15.73 -14.48 -1.04
N VAL A 293 -16.74 -15.07 -0.42
CA VAL A 293 -16.79 -16.53 -0.22
C VAL A 293 -16.83 -17.28 -1.56
N LYS A 294 -17.64 -16.82 -2.52
CA LYS A 294 -17.67 -17.40 -3.87
C LYS A 294 -16.31 -17.26 -4.56
N ALA A 295 -15.71 -16.08 -4.51
CA ALA A 295 -14.40 -15.80 -5.09
C ALA A 295 -13.28 -16.63 -4.43
N LEU A 296 -13.30 -16.80 -3.10
CA LEU A 296 -12.36 -17.63 -2.36
C LEU A 296 -12.42 -19.12 -2.80
N LYS A 297 -13.62 -19.65 -3.06
CA LYS A 297 -13.78 -21.01 -3.60
C LYS A 297 -13.08 -21.16 -4.97
N ILE A 298 -13.35 -20.23 -5.88
CA ILE A 298 -12.71 -20.19 -7.19
C ILE A 298 -11.17 -20.06 -7.03
N TRP A 299 -10.73 -19.08 -6.25
CA TRP A 299 -9.31 -18.82 -6.04
C TRP A 299 -8.58 -20.04 -5.48
N LYS A 300 -9.09 -20.59 -4.39
CA LYS A 300 -8.46 -21.72 -3.70
C LYS A 300 -8.46 -23.02 -4.50
N HIS A 301 -9.42 -23.20 -5.39
CA HIS A 301 -9.39 -24.35 -6.32
C HIS A 301 -8.12 -24.36 -7.14
N TYR A 302 -7.74 -23.23 -7.74
CA TYR A 302 -6.54 -23.12 -8.60
C TYR A 302 -5.26 -22.80 -7.80
N ASN A 303 -5.38 -22.14 -6.66
CA ASN A 303 -4.28 -21.52 -5.93
C ASN A 303 -4.19 -21.97 -4.45
N SER A 304 -4.58 -23.19 -4.11
CA SER A 304 -4.62 -23.68 -2.73
C SER A 304 -3.28 -23.59 -1.99
N LYS A 305 -2.16 -23.77 -2.70
CA LYS A 305 -0.80 -23.72 -2.15
C LYS A 305 -0.20 -22.29 -2.13
N ARG A 306 -0.87 -21.32 -2.75
CA ARG A 306 -0.37 -19.93 -2.80
C ARG A 306 -0.70 -19.19 -1.52
N SER A 307 0.30 -18.51 -0.96
CA SER A 307 0.05 -17.59 0.16
C SER A 307 -0.83 -16.44 -0.30
N THR A 308 -1.93 -16.24 0.43
CA THR A 308 -2.97 -15.26 0.08
C THR A 308 -3.26 -14.39 1.28
N LYS A 309 -3.22 -13.08 1.07
CA LYS A 309 -3.43 -12.06 2.08
C LYS A 309 -4.56 -11.12 1.68
N PHE A 310 -5.31 -10.65 2.65
CA PHE A 310 -6.40 -9.70 2.43
C PHE A 310 -6.17 -8.42 3.22
N TYR A 311 -6.25 -7.30 2.55
CA TYR A 311 -6.42 -6.01 3.22
C TYR A 311 -7.81 -5.97 3.85
N LEU A 312 -7.85 -5.55 5.12
CA LEU A 312 -9.06 -5.41 5.93
C LEU A 312 -9.13 -3.99 6.43
N PHE A 313 -9.90 -3.18 5.76
CA PHE A 313 -10.08 -1.78 6.14
C PHE A 313 -11.02 -1.65 7.34
N CYS A 314 -10.69 -0.78 8.30
CA CYS A 314 -11.48 -0.55 9.50
C CYS A 314 -11.28 0.87 10.07
N GLY A 315 -12.14 1.26 11.02
CA GLY A 315 -12.04 2.54 11.72
C GLY A 315 -12.53 3.75 10.90
N PHE A 316 -13.25 3.53 9.80
CA PHE A 316 -13.77 4.60 8.94
C PHE A 316 -15.04 5.24 9.52
N MET A 317 -15.09 6.57 9.49
CA MET A 317 -16.21 7.37 10.01
C MET A 317 -16.47 7.16 11.51
N LEU A 318 -15.47 6.76 12.29
CA LEU A 318 -15.57 6.73 13.74
C LEU A 318 -15.64 8.14 14.29
N ARG A 319 -16.39 8.29 15.40
CA ARG A 319 -16.55 9.53 16.14
C ARG A 319 -16.32 9.29 17.62
N GLU A 320 -16.10 10.34 18.35
CA GLU A 320 -16.03 10.32 19.81
C GLU A 320 -17.34 9.76 20.39
N HIS A 321 -17.25 8.87 21.39
CA HIS A 321 -18.39 8.23 22.07
C HIS A 321 -19.38 7.46 21.19
N ASP A 322 -19.02 7.11 19.94
CA ASP A 322 -19.87 6.28 19.07
C ASP A 322 -19.62 4.78 19.29
N ASP A 323 -19.97 4.30 20.47
CA ASP A 323 -19.83 2.90 20.88
C ASP A 323 -20.49 1.93 19.91
N LYS A 324 -21.68 2.29 19.40
CA LYS A 324 -22.41 1.45 18.45
C LYS A 324 -21.63 1.23 17.16
N ARG A 325 -21.01 2.28 16.64
CA ARG A 325 -20.19 2.20 15.43
C ARG A 325 -18.91 1.42 15.69
N LEU A 326 -18.24 1.69 16.82
CA LEU A 326 -17.05 0.98 17.22
C LEU A 326 -17.30 -0.53 17.34
N TYR A 327 -18.33 -0.92 18.11
CA TYR A 327 -18.69 -2.32 18.28
C TYR A 327 -18.94 -3.01 16.94
N LYS A 328 -19.78 -2.39 16.10
CA LYS A 328 -20.12 -2.93 14.78
C LYS A 328 -18.89 -3.12 13.90
N ASP A 329 -17.98 -2.14 13.85
CA ASP A 329 -16.79 -2.18 13.01
C ASP A 329 -15.82 -3.30 13.47
N ILE A 330 -15.62 -3.45 14.79
CA ILE A 330 -14.81 -4.54 15.35
C ILE A 330 -15.47 -5.91 15.10
N TRP A 331 -16.78 -6.01 15.29
CA TRP A 331 -17.52 -7.23 15.01
C TRP A 331 -17.38 -7.63 13.53
N GLU A 332 -17.68 -6.73 12.60
CA GLU A 332 -17.53 -6.95 11.16
C GLU A 332 -16.09 -7.32 10.77
N LEU A 333 -15.10 -6.73 11.42
CA LEU A 333 -13.69 -7.05 11.20
C LEU A 333 -13.38 -8.51 11.58
N PHE A 334 -13.84 -8.98 12.75
CA PHE A 334 -13.62 -10.35 13.18
C PHE A 334 -14.43 -11.38 12.37
N GLN A 335 -15.63 -11.03 11.91
CA GLN A 335 -16.39 -11.89 10.99
C GLN A 335 -15.67 -12.05 9.65
N ARG A 336 -15.08 -10.99 9.12
CA ARG A 336 -14.22 -11.06 7.92
C ARG A 336 -12.99 -11.92 8.17
N LEU A 337 -12.33 -11.77 9.31
CA LEU A 337 -11.19 -12.60 9.71
C LEU A 337 -11.58 -14.07 9.84
N LYS A 338 -12.76 -14.39 10.40
CA LYS A 338 -13.27 -15.76 10.50
C LYS A 338 -13.36 -16.42 9.13
N ILE A 339 -13.98 -15.74 8.16
CA ILE A 339 -14.05 -16.22 6.76
C ILE A 339 -12.64 -16.46 6.20
N LEU A 340 -11.74 -15.52 6.34
CA LEU A 340 -10.38 -15.66 5.82
C LEU A 340 -9.64 -16.86 6.45
N MET A 341 -9.80 -17.04 7.76
CA MET A 341 -9.22 -18.19 8.49
C MET A 341 -9.79 -19.52 7.99
N GLN A 342 -11.10 -19.60 7.72
CA GLN A 342 -11.73 -20.80 7.17
C GLN A 342 -11.12 -21.22 5.82
N TYR A 343 -10.69 -20.25 5.01
CA TYR A 343 -10.03 -20.49 3.73
C TYR A 343 -8.49 -20.47 3.79
N GLY A 344 -7.91 -20.51 4.99
CA GLY A 344 -6.45 -20.53 5.17
C GLY A 344 -5.73 -19.28 4.61
N CYS A 345 -6.42 -18.13 4.65
CA CYS A 345 -5.89 -16.85 4.19
C CYS A 345 -5.48 -15.96 5.36
N PHE A 346 -4.58 -14.99 5.07
CA PHE A 346 -4.08 -14.04 6.07
C PHE A 346 -4.84 -12.71 5.97
N GLY A 347 -5.16 -12.13 7.13
CA GLY A 347 -5.61 -10.75 7.23
C GLY A 347 -4.44 -9.77 7.32
N TYR A 348 -4.67 -8.54 6.84
CA TYR A 348 -3.82 -7.38 7.09
C TYR A 348 -4.70 -6.17 7.39
N VAL A 349 -4.77 -5.78 8.64
CA VAL A 349 -5.63 -4.71 9.12
C VAL A 349 -5.08 -3.34 8.72
N MET A 350 -5.86 -2.60 7.96
CA MET A 350 -5.58 -1.22 7.54
C MET A 350 -6.55 -0.26 8.24
N ARG A 351 -6.01 0.61 9.08
CA ARG A 351 -6.80 1.58 9.87
C ARG A 351 -6.95 2.89 9.11
N HIS A 352 -8.19 3.36 8.96
CA HIS A 352 -8.44 4.73 8.50
C HIS A 352 -8.01 5.75 9.56
N GLU A 353 -7.69 6.97 9.16
CA GLU A 353 -7.28 8.04 10.10
C GLU A 353 -8.34 8.33 11.18
N ASP A 354 -9.63 8.14 10.90
CA ASP A 354 -10.70 8.33 11.89
C ASP A 354 -10.64 7.35 13.07
N TYR A 355 -9.89 6.25 12.97
CA TYR A 355 -9.88 5.22 14.01
C TYR A 355 -9.53 5.79 15.39
N HIS A 356 -8.69 6.82 15.44
CA HIS A 356 -8.19 7.40 16.70
C HIS A 356 -9.16 8.41 17.35
N LYS A 357 -10.28 8.75 16.68
CA LYS A 357 -11.29 9.67 17.23
C LYS A 357 -12.06 9.10 18.40
N HIS A 358 -12.13 7.79 18.55
CA HIS A 358 -12.80 7.11 19.66
C HIS A 358 -11.83 6.85 20.82
N GLU A 359 -12.27 6.99 22.07
CA GLU A 359 -11.46 6.78 23.28
C GLU A 359 -10.90 5.39 23.42
N LEU A 360 -11.63 4.35 22.97
CA LEU A 360 -11.19 2.94 22.94
C LEU A 360 -10.41 2.57 21.68
N SER A 361 -9.94 3.54 20.90
CA SER A 361 -9.23 3.34 19.61
C SER A 361 -7.99 2.43 19.69
N ASN A 362 -7.39 2.31 20.87
CA ASN A 362 -6.25 1.43 21.08
C ASN A 362 -6.54 -0.04 20.72
N ILE A 363 -7.81 -0.47 20.73
CA ILE A 363 -8.19 -1.84 20.32
C ILE A 363 -7.76 -2.13 18.88
N TYR A 364 -7.95 -1.19 17.95
CA TYR A 364 -7.50 -1.32 16.56
C TYR A 364 -5.99 -1.47 16.44
N VAL A 365 -5.25 -0.78 17.33
CA VAL A 365 -3.78 -0.87 17.36
C VAL A 365 -3.35 -2.28 17.75
N GLN A 366 -3.99 -2.87 18.77
CA GLN A 366 -3.65 -4.22 19.22
C GLN A 366 -4.07 -5.27 18.20
N ILE A 367 -5.27 -5.15 17.61
CA ILE A 367 -5.72 -6.05 16.55
C ILE A 367 -4.76 -6.01 15.35
N ALA A 368 -4.36 -4.82 14.92
CA ALA A 368 -3.40 -4.69 13.81
C ALA A 368 -2.03 -5.29 14.16
N ARG A 369 -1.54 -5.11 15.38
CA ARG A 369 -0.27 -5.72 15.83
C ARG A 369 -0.30 -7.24 15.86
N TRP A 370 -1.43 -7.82 16.21
CA TRP A 370 -1.63 -9.26 16.15
C TRP A 370 -1.79 -9.75 14.71
N CYS A 371 -2.74 -9.18 13.98
CA CYS A 371 -3.14 -9.65 12.66
C CYS A 371 -2.03 -9.47 11.60
N ASN A 372 -1.33 -8.31 11.61
CA ASN A 372 -0.36 -7.96 10.59
C ASN A 372 1.00 -8.68 10.75
N GLN A 373 1.16 -9.45 11.82
CA GLN A 373 2.35 -10.25 12.06
C GLN A 373 2.04 -11.73 11.87
N PRO A 374 2.48 -12.37 10.76
CA PRO A 374 2.13 -13.76 10.43
C PRO A 374 2.43 -14.76 11.55
N GLN A 375 3.49 -14.52 12.32
CA GLN A 375 3.88 -15.35 13.47
C GLN A 375 2.82 -15.35 14.59
N PHE A 376 2.10 -14.25 14.80
CA PHE A 376 1.02 -14.22 15.80
C PHE A 376 -0.28 -14.75 15.20
N TYR A 377 -0.66 -14.26 14.03
CA TYR A 377 -1.89 -14.66 13.35
C TYR A 377 -1.99 -16.16 13.09
N ARG A 378 -0.87 -16.82 12.78
CA ARG A 378 -0.85 -18.27 12.50
C ARG A 378 -1.08 -19.13 13.73
N TYR A 379 -0.53 -18.74 14.87
CA TYR A 379 -0.35 -19.65 15.99
C TYR A 379 -1.20 -19.31 17.21
N MET A 380 -1.80 -18.13 17.28
CA MET A 380 -2.56 -17.69 18.45
C MET A 380 -3.78 -16.85 18.06
N SER A 381 -4.79 -16.89 18.93
CA SER A 381 -5.95 -16.02 18.90
C SER A 381 -5.56 -14.59 19.32
N PHE A 382 -6.48 -13.64 19.15
CA PHE A 382 -6.26 -12.28 19.62
C PHE A 382 -6.21 -12.21 21.16
N TRP A 383 -7.03 -13.00 21.86
CA TRP A 383 -6.96 -13.15 23.30
C TRP A 383 -5.57 -13.65 23.74
N GLU A 384 -5.11 -14.75 23.17
CA GLU A 384 -3.81 -15.34 23.48
C GLU A 384 -2.65 -14.38 23.20
N TYR A 385 -2.72 -13.58 22.15
CA TYR A 385 -1.73 -12.54 21.85
C TYR A 385 -1.68 -11.48 22.97
N CYS A 386 -2.84 -11.01 23.43
CA CYS A 386 -2.90 -10.01 24.50
C CYS A 386 -2.39 -10.59 25.83
N TYR A 387 -2.79 -11.82 26.17
CA TYR A 387 -2.36 -12.49 27.40
C TYR A 387 -0.88 -12.88 27.36
N ARG A 388 -0.35 -13.35 26.23
CA ARG A 388 1.08 -13.66 26.09
C ARG A 388 1.97 -12.47 26.45
N ASN A 389 1.60 -11.27 26.07
CA ASN A 389 2.35 -10.08 26.45
C ASN A 389 2.32 -9.83 27.97
N GLN A 390 1.24 -10.17 28.65
CA GLN A 390 1.14 -10.12 30.10
C GLN A 390 2.00 -11.20 30.74
N SER A 391 1.90 -12.45 30.31
CA SER A 391 2.65 -13.57 30.81
C SER A 391 4.18 -13.35 30.69
N TYR A 392 4.63 -12.90 29.53
CA TYR A 392 6.04 -12.58 29.32
C TYR A 392 6.56 -11.51 30.28
N TRP A 393 5.75 -10.48 30.52
CA TRP A 393 6.08 -9.39 31.44
C TRP A 393 6.11 -9.90 32.89
N GLU A 394 5.14 -10.72 33.32
CA GLU A 394 5.10 -11.33 34.65
C GLU A 394 6.30 -12.26 34.89
N GLN A 395 6.66 -13.11 33.93
CA GLN A 395 7.85 -13.96 34.02
C GLN A 395 9.12 -13.14 34.23
N THR A 396 9.23 -12.02 33.53
CA THR A 396 10.42 -11.13 33.62
C THR A 396 10.51 -10.48 35.00
N ILE A 397 9.38 -10.05 35.60
CA ILE A 397 9.36 -9.35 36.89
C ILE A 397 9.44 -10.34 38.04
N LEU A 398 8.61 -11.39 38.01
CA LEU A 398 8.45 -12.32 39.12
C LEU A 398 9.52 -13.43 39.12
N LYS A 399 10.28 -13.55 38.02
CA LYS A 399 11.27 -14.62 37.82
C LYS A 399 10.68 -16.02 38.07
N ARG A 400 9.42 -16.23 37.74
CA ARG A 400 8.67 -17.47 37.90
C ARG A 400 8.24 -18.00 36.55
N ASP A 401 8.18 -19.33 36.46
CA ASP A 401 7.53 -19.99 35.32
C ASP A 401 6.01 -19.80 35.43
N ILE A 402 5.43 -18.99 34.57
CA ILE A 402 4.01 -18.73 34.50
C ILE A 402 3.50 -19.35 33.19
N PRO A 403 2.37 -20.08 33.22
CA PRO A 403 1.79 -20.61 32.00
C PRO A 403 1.63 -19.53 30.92
N ASN A 404 2.14 -19.81 29.71
CA ASN A 404 2.13 -18.87 28.60
C ASN A 404 0.71 -18.52 28.10
N LEU A 405 -0.27 -19.34 28.45
CA LEU A 405 -1.65 -19.20 28.02
C LEU A 405 -2.61 -19.52 29.16
N LYS A 406 -3.48 -18.58 29.51
CA LYS A 406 -4.68 -18.78 30.34
C LYS A 406 -5.89 -18.39 29.51
N SER A 407 -7.00 -19.08 29.73
CA SER A 407 -8.31 -18.64 29.26
C SER A 407 -8.71 -17.32 29.92
N TYR A 408 -9.72 -16.64 29.39
CA TYR A 408 -10.29 -15.47 30.04
C TYR A 408 -10.81 -15.80 31.45
N GLU A 409 -11.47 -16.94 31.60
CA GLU A 409 -12.03 -17.39 32.86
C GLU A 409 -10.95 -17.63 33.92
N GLU A 410 -9.86 -18.31 33.56
CA GLU A 410 -8.72 -18.53 34.45
C GLU A 410 -8.04 -17.21 34.84
N PHE A 411 -7.87 -16.30 33.88
CA PHE A 411 -7.35 -14.98 34.16
C PHE A 411 -8.26 -14.22 35.15
N MET A 412 -9.57 -14.25 34.96
CA MET A 412 -10.52 -13.56 35.83
C MET A 412 -10.62 -14.15 37.25
N VAL A 413 -10.29 -15.43 37.46
CA VAL A 413 -10.13 -16.00 38.80
C VAL A 413 -9.02 -15.30 39.55
N ASP A 414 -7.84 -15.15 38.92
CA ASP A 414 -6.69 -14.49 39.53
C ASP A 414 -6.93 -12.99 39.72
N TYR A 415 -7.58 -12.36 38.74
CA TYR A 415 -7.96 -10.95 38.80
C TYR A 415 -8.86 -10.65 40.00
N ARG A 416 -9.92 -11.49 40.24
CA ARG A 416 -10.83 -11.32 41.37
C ARG A 416 -10.18 -11.62 42.72
N ARG A 417 -9.17 -12.49 42.77
CA ARG A 417 -8.37 -12.78 43.96
C ARG A 417 -7.37 -11.65 44.31
N GLY A 418 -7.34 -10.59 43.53
CA GLY A 418 -6.45 -9.45 43.76
C GLY A 418 -5.00 -9.66 43.29
N TYR A 419 -4.70 -10.73 42.58
CA TYR A 419 -3.33 -11.01 42.07
C TYR A 419 -2.76 -9.82 41.26
N TYR A 420 -3.61 -9.12 40.53
CA TYR A 420 -3.22 -7.96 39.71
C TYR A 420 -3.29 -6.62 40.43
N ASN A 421 -3.54 -6.57 41.75
CA ASN A 421 -3.48 -5.33 42.52
C ASN A 421 -2.06 -4.80 42.63
N GLU A 422 -1.08 -5.71 42.70
CA GLU A 422 0.35 -5.38 42.81
C GLU A 422 1.09 -5.50 41.48
N ILE A 423 0.50 -6.18 40.50
CA ILE A 423 1.10 -6.46 39.20
C ILE A 423 0.39 -5.64 38.12
N LYS A 424 1.13 -4.73 37.51
CA LYS A 424 0.58 -3.91 36.43
C LYS A 424 0.14 -4.76 35.24
N ILE A 425 -1.11 -4.60 34.80
CA ILE A 425 -1.61 -5.20 33.57
C ILE A 425 -0.98 -4.49 32.35
N CYS A 426 -0.41 -5.25 31.43
CA CYS A 426 0.23 -4.73 30.22
C CYS A 426 -0.77 -4.05 29.28
N LYS A 427 -0.30 -3.11 28.47
CA LYS A 427 -1.18 -2.31 27.59
C LYS A 427 -2.07 -3.14 26.65
N PRO A 428 -1.60 -4.20 25.96
CA PRO A 428 -2.47 -5.01 25.11
C PRO A 428 -3.63 -5.63 25.86
N LEU A 429 -3.36 -6.27 27.01
CA LEU A 429 -4.40 -6.92 27.80
C LEU A 429 -5.35 -5.89 28.45
N ARG A 430 -4.83 -4.78 28.98
CA ARG A 430 -5.64 -3.68 29.50
C ARG A 430 -6.63 -3.17 28.46
N THR A 431 -6.13 -2.87 27.26
CA THR A 431 -6.99 -2.40 26.15
C THR A 431 -8.11 -3.38 25.82
N LEU A 432 -7.83 -4.68 25.85
CA LEU A 432 -8.82 -5.71 25.60
C LEU A 432 -9.86 -5.79 26.72
N LEU A 433 -9.43 -5.72 27.98
CA LEU A 433 -10.33 -5.73 29.13
C LEU A 433 -11.24 -4.51 29.17
N ASP A 434 -10.68 -3.30 28.95
CA ASP A 434 -11.46 -2.06 28.88
C ASP A 434 -12.54 -2.13 27.79
N PHE A 435 -12.22 -2.76 26.64
CA PHE A 435 -13.18 -3.00 25.56
C PHE A 435 -14.27 -4.00 25.98
N LEU A 436 -13.91 -5.12 26.59
CA LEU A 436 -14.86 -6.13 27.07
C LEU A 436 -15.78 -5.59 28.17
N ASP A 437 -15.29 -4.72 29.04
CA ASP A 437 -16.08 -4.11 30.10
C ASP A 437 -17.06 -3.08 29.55
N ARG A 438 -16.65 -2.26 28.55
CA ARG A 438 -17.54 -1.32 27.87
C ARG A 438 -18.71 -2.02 27.17
N PHE A 439 -18.46 -3.20 26.60
CA PHE A 439 -19.45 -4.00 25.88
C PHE A 439 -19.84 -5.28 26.66
N SER A 440 -20.04 -5.14 27.96
CA SER A 440 -20.31 -6.27 28.88
C SER A 440 -21.52 -7.10 28.46
N ASN A 441 -22.56 -6.51 27.89
CA ASN A 441 -23.76 -7.20 27.39
C ASN A 441 -23.45 -8.14 26.19
N ASN A 442 -22.39 -7.90 25.47
CA ASN A 442 -21.97 -8.70 24.31
C ASN A 442 -20.71 -9.52 24.59
N LYS A 443 -20.30 -9.62 25.85
CA LYS A 443 -19.02 -10.17 26.27
C LYS A 443 -18.77 -11.58 25.79
N SER A 444 -19.79 -12.46 25.88
CA SER A 444 -19.69 -13.86 25.44
C SER A 444 -19.35 -13.95 23.93
N GLU A 445 -20.07 -13.20 23.09
CA GLU A 445 -19.84 -13.14 21.65
C GLU A 445 -18.46 -12.59 21.33
N LEU A 446 -18.04 -11.51 22.02
CA LEU A 446 -16.72 -10.91 21.84
C LEU A 446 -15.59 -11.90 22.22
N LEU A 447 -15.73 -12.63 23.31
CA LEU A 447 -14.76 -13.64 23.73
C LEU A 447 -14.66 -14.79 22.74
N GLU A 448 -15.80 -15.24 22.18
CA GLU A 448 -15.80 -16.24 21.11
C GLU A 448 -14.97 -15.73 19.91
N MET A 449 -15.25 -14.52 19.45
CA MET A 449 -14.55 -13.92 18.31
C MET A 449 -13.05 -13.71 18.57
N PHE A 450 -12.70 -13.24 19.77
CA PHE A 450 -11.30 -12.99 20.15
C PHE A 450 -10.49 -14.27 20.33
N ASN A 451 -11.17 -15.41 20.41
CA ASN A 451 -10.55 -16.73 20.45
C ASN A 451 -10.43 -17.43 19.08
N TYR A 452 -10.84 -16.82 17.98
CA TYR A 452 -10.62 -17.39 16.65
C TYR A 452 -9.14 -17.62 16.38
N ARG A 453 -8.81 -18.83 15.89
CA ARG A 453 -7.46 -19.24 15.49
C ARG A 453 -7.48 -19.79 14.06
N LEU A 454 -6.48 -19.42 13.29
CA LEU A 454 -6.33 -19.93 11.92
C LEU A 454 -6.29 -21.47 11.88
N LYS A 455 -5.54 -22.10 12.79
CA LYS A 455 -5.38 -23.55 12.82
C LYS A 455 -6.66 -24.33 13.10
N ASP A 456 -7.58 -23.73 13.87
CA ASP A 456 -8.82 -24.36 14.30
C ASP A 456 -9.96 -24.13 13.30
N LEU A 457 -9.91 -23.02 12.55
CA LEU A 457 -10.95 -22.63 11.59
C LEU A 457 -10.64 -23.06 10.16
N ASN A 458 -9.36 -23.26 9.80
CA ASN A 458 -8.99 -23.61 8.44
C ASN A 458 -9.60 -24.93 8.00
N ASN A 459 -10.44 -24.87 6.97
CA ASN A 459 -11.19 -26.02 6.47
C ASN A 459 -10.99 -26.20 4.96
N PRO A 460 -10.02 -27.02 4.54
CA PRO A 460 -9.76 -27.29 3.12
C PRO A 460 -10.93 -27.88 2.34
N ASP A 461 -11.91 -28.50 3.00
CA ASP A 461 -13.07 -29.09 2.32
C ASP A 461 -13.99 -28.04 1.70
N LEU A 462 -13.91 -26.78 2.13
CA LEU A 462 -14.72 -25.69 1.61
C LEU A 462 -14.45 -25.35 0.13
N TRP A 463 -13.29 -25.76 -0.41
CA TRP A 463 -12.90 -25.47 -1.80
C TRP A 463 -12.44 -26.69 -2.60
N LYS A 464 -12.51 -27.89 -2.05
CA LYS A 464 -12.37 -29.11 -2.84
C LYS A 464 -13.60 -29.22 -3.74
N ARG A 465 -13.38 -29.52 -5.00
CA ARG A 465 -14.44 -30.01 -5.91
C ARG A 465 -14.46 -31.52 -5.77
N ASP A 466 -15.63 -32.08 -5.71
CA ASP A 466 -15.86 -33.52 -5.78
C ASP A 466 -15.31 -34.12 -7.08
#